data_8f90adb87a58a7d06d6e11be45604f33
#
_entry.id   8f90adb87a58a7d06d6e11be45604f33
#
_cell.length_a   1.000
_cell.length_b   1.000
_cell.length_c   1.000
_cell.angle_alpha   90.00
_cell.angle_beta   90.00
_cell.angle_gamma   90.00
#
_symmetry.space_group_name_H-M   'P 1'
#
loop_
_entity.id
_entity.type
_entity.pdbx_description
1 polymer ?
#
loop_
_entity_poly.entity_id
_entity_poly.type
_entity_poly.pdbx_seq_one_letter_code
_entity_poly.pdbx_strand_id
1 'polypeptide(L)'
;DIFQAYNIQDIQNITVLKGAEASMYGSMGSNGVILIETDGATSDNLDTRVSFYGQYGVNWNNKRMPLLTGNDYKSYLSDIGMTYFGNMEGFFSEFPFLSDPNSKYNYLYNNTTDWQDEIYKNGFVTDNLFRVEGGDAIAKYDLSLGYALENGLMDYTKSQRYHTQLNTNVLISKWVEMTATVGLAYLTGNYQQQGMDNVSNPILAAYSRAPLLSPYKKDNDGNILDTYSTYYYGNSTNMDFAVSNPLAIVNTLDGRNRQYDVNFRLGLVYKPFNGLSFNGTFGMFYNYNKEHLFIPGLSDKN
;
A
#
# COMPACT_ATOMS: atom_id res chain seq x y z
N ASP A 1 2.03 8.58 -7.04
CA ASP A 1 2.30 7.87 -8.28
C ASP A 1 1.26 8.27 -9.32
N ILE A 2 1.70 8.84 -10.46
CA ILE A 2 0.79 9.38 -11.50
C ILE A 2 -0.10 8.28 -12.10
N PHE A 3 0.36 7.04 -12.12
CA PHE A 3 -0.42 5.91 -12.61
C PHE A 3 -1.63 5.58 -11.73
N GLN A 4 -1.62 5.97 -10.47
CA GLN A 4 -2.74 5.79 -9.57
C GLN A 4 -3.91 6.75 -9.86
N ALA A 5 -3.66 7.82 -10.62
CA ALA A 5 -4.70 8.78 -11.02
C ALA A 5 -5.59 8.25 -12.16
N TYR A 6 -5.16 7.21 -12.87
CA TYR A 6 -5.90 6.64 -14.01
C TYR A 6 -6.41 5.25 -13.69
N ASN A 7 -7.57 4.88 -14.22
CA ASN A 7 -7.99 3.49 -14.24
C ASN A 7 -7.32 2.77 -15.42
N ILE A 8 -6.77 1.59 -15.17
CA ILE A 8 -6.13 0.77 -16.23
C ILE A 8 -7.11 0.46 -17.36
N GLN A 9 -8.39 0.32 -17.06
CA GLN A 9 -9.43 0.00 -18.05
C GLN A 9 -9.83 1.20 -18.93
N ASP A 10 -9.46 2.42 -18.55
CA ASP A 10 -9.62 3.63 -19.37
C ASP A 10 -8.40 3.89 -20.26
N ILE A 11 -7.32 3.12 -20.09
CA ILE A 11 -6.08 3.29 -20.86
C ILE A 11 -6.16 2.47 -22.14
N GLN A 12 -6.11 3.17 -23.28
CA GLN A 12 -6.09 2.56 -24.61
C GLN A 12 -4.67 2.16 -25.02
N ASN A 13 -3.70 3.02 -24.74
CA ASN A 13 -2.31 2.80 -25.14
C ASN A 13 -1.33 3.47 -24.17
N ILE A 14 -0.16 2.84 -23.99
CA ILE A 14 0.97 3.40 -23.24
C ILE A 14 2.19 3.36 -24.14
N THR A 15 2.74 4.53 -24.46
CA THR A 15 3.95 4.66 -25.26
C THR A 15 5.09 5.24 -24.43
N VAL A 16 6.26 4.61 -24.45
CA VAL A 16 7.45 5.09 -23.77
C VAL A 16 8.40 5.71 -24.77
N LEU A 17 8.57 7.03 -24.72
CA LEU A 17 9.46 7.78 -25.57
C LEU A 17 10.81 7.99 -24.86
N LYS A 18 11.91 7.75 -25.60
CA LYS A 18 13.28 7.91 -25.10
C LYS A 18 14.15 8.66 -26.10
N GLY A 19 15.22 9.29 -25.61
CA GLY A 19 16.19 9.98 -26.46
C GLY A 19 15.56 11.15 -27.26
N ALA A 20 15.78 11.18 -28.56
CA ALA A 20 15.36 12.28 -29.42
C ALA A 20 13.83 12.51 -29.45
N GLU A 21 13.04 11.44 -29.39
CA GLU A 21 11.58 11.54 -29.36
C GLU A 21 11.05 12.21 -28.08
N ALA A 22 11.71 11.97 -26.95
CA ALA A 22 11.35 12.59 -25.69
C ALA A 22 11.74 14.09 -25.65
N SER A 23 12.72 14.53 -26.47
CA SER A 23 13.16 15.92 -26.49
C SER A 23 12.11 16.91 -26.97
N MET A 24 11.08 16.44 -27.69
CA MET A 24 9.93 17.27 -28.09
C MET A 24 9.14 17.81 -26.89
N TYR A 25 9.28 17.17 -25.73
CA TYR A 25 8.64 17.58 -24.47
C TYR A 25 9.52 18.52 -23.63
N GLY A 26 10.61 19.05 -24.22
CA GLY A 26 11.50 19.99 -23.59
C GLY A 26 12.32 19.38 -22.45
N SER A 27 12.71 20.22 -21.49
CA SER A 27 13.55 19.78 -20.35
C SER A 27 12.90 18.70 -19.46
N MET A 28 11.58 18.64 -19.42
CA MET A 28 10.85 17.62 -18.67
C MET A 28 10.98 16.22 -19.28
N GLY A 29 11.27 16.14 -20.59
CA GLY A 29 11.50 14.89 -21.29
C GLY A 29 12.91 14.31 -21.16
N SER A 30 13.82 14.94 -20.42
CA SER A 30 15.24 14.54 -20.33
C SER A 30 15.47 13.10 -19.84
N ASN A 31 14.60 12.60 -18.97
CA ASN A 31 14.64 11.23 -18.43
C ASN A 31 13.71 10.24 -19.18
N GLY A 32 13.10 10.69 -20.30
CA GLY A 32 12.09 9.97 -21.05
C GLY A 32 10.68 10.47 -20.74
N VAL A 33 9.73 10.07 -21.61
CA VAL A 33 8.31 10.44 -21.52
C VAL A 33 7.47 9.18 -21.59
N ILE A 34 6.50 9.07 -20.70
CA ILE A 34 5.45 8.05 -20.77
C ILE A 34 4.18 8.74 -21.27
N LEU A 35 3.78 8.42 -22.49
CA LEU A 35 2.54 8.91 -23.09
C LEU A 35 1.42 7.92 -22.77
N ILE A 36 0.40 8.37 -22.07
CA ILE A 36 -0.79 7.58 -21.76
C ILE A 36 -1.94 8.12 -22.59
N GLU A 37 -2.47 7.28 -23.46
CA GLU A 37 -3.66 7.56 -24.24
C GLU A 37 -4.84 6.87 -23.58
N THR A 38 -5.83 7.63 -23.16
CA THR A 38 -7.08 7.10 -22.60
C THR A 38 -8.14 7.00 -23.67
N ASP A 39 -9.13 6.13 -23.42
CA ASP A 39 -10.30 6.06 -24.28
C ASP A 39 -10.94 7.45 -24.42
N GLY A 40 -11.22 7.81 -25.66
CA GLY A 40 -11.87 9.08 -25.97
C GLY A 40 -13.34 8.88 -26.36
N ALA A 41 -14.06 9.98 -26.45
CA ALA A 41 -15.41 9.99 -26.99
C ALA A 41 -15.40 9.72 -28.50
N THR A 42 -15.37 8.44 -28.89
CA THR A 42 -15.22 8.01 -30.29
C THR A 42 -16.50 7.44 -30.91
N SER A 43 -17.53 7.16 -30.10
CA SER A 43 -18.77 6.54 -30.61
C SER A 43 -19.50 7.46 -31.56
N ASP A 44 -19.73 6.99 -32.78
CA ASP A 44 -20.54 7.66 -33.80
C ASP A 44 -22.01 7.20 -33.78
N ASN A 45 -22.38 6.35 -32.84
CA ASN A 45 -23.72 5.81 -32.71
C ASN A 45 -24.58 6.73 -31.83
N LEU A 46 -25.78 7.07 -32.29
CA LEU A 46 -26.80 7.80 -31.52
C LEU A 46 -27.21 7.07 -30.23
N ASP A 47 -26.96 5.76 -30.17
CA ASP A 47 -27.33 4.94 -29.02
C ASP A 47 -26.31 5.11 -27.90
N THR A 48 -26.80 5.43 -26.70
CA THR A 48 -26.02 5.44 -25.47
C THR A 48 -25.67 4.00 -25.08
N ARG A 49 -24.38 3.73 -24.91
CA ARG A 49 -23.89 2.45 -24.40
C ARG A 49 -23.46 2.58 -22.93
N VAL A 50 -23.95 1.67 -22.13
CA VAL A 50 -23.59 1.56 -20.72
C VAL A 50 -22.80 0.27 -20.53
N SER A 51 -21.64 0.38 -19.90
CA SER A 51 -20.75 -0.75 -19.62
C SER A 51 -20.40 -0.79 -18.13
N PHE A 52 -20.29 -1.98 -17.59
CA PHE A 52 -19.78 -2.21 -16.21
C PHE A 52 -18.68 -3.26 -16.26
N TYR A 53 -17.56 -2.93 -15.64
CA TYR A 53 -16.44 -3.84 -15.43
C TYR A 53 -16.24 -4.03 -13.94
N GLY A 54 -16.15 -5.28 -13.50
CA GLY A 54 -15.92 -5.62 -12.10
C GLY A 54 -14.85 -6.68 -11.97
N GLN A 55 -13.85 -6.43 -11.14
CA GLN A 55 -12.81 -7.38 -10.78
C GLN A 55 -12.80 -7.56 -9.27
N TYR A 56 -12.73 -8.81 -8.83
CA TYR A 56 -12.70 -9.19 -7.42
C TYR A 56 -11.59 -10.19 -7.19
N GLY A 57 -10.87 -10.05 -6.09
CA GLY A 57 -9.75 -10.91 -5.77
C GLY A 57 -9.45 -10.97 -4.28
N VAL A 58 -8.53 -11.85 -3.93
CA VAL A 58 -8.00 -11.99 -2.59
C VAL A 58 -6.48 -11.99 -2.66
N ASN A 59 -5.86 -11.12 -1.88
CA ASN A 59 -4.43 -11.13 -1.63
C ASN A 59 -4.13 -12.07 -0.46
N TRP A 60 -3.15 -12.94 -0.60
CA TRP A 60 -2.66 -13.79 0.49
C TRP A 60 -1.14 -13.87 0.47
N ASN A 61 -0.56 -14.03 1.65
CA ASN A 61 0.88 -14.25 1.77
C ASN A 61 1.19 -15.76 1.58
N ASN A 62 1.71 -16.10 0.40
CA ASN A 62 2.06 -17.49 0.04
C ASN A 62 3.52 -17.86 0.32
N LYS A 63 4.36 -16.89 0.70
CA LYS A 63 5.79 -17.11 1.02
C LYS A 63 6.12 -16.46 2.34
N ARG A 64 6.21 -17.29 3.37
CA ARG A 64 6.68 -16.87 4.69
C ARG A 64 8.18 -17.10 4.81
N MET A 65 8.82 -16.26 5.60
CA MET A 65 10.21 -16.50 6.00
C MET A 65 10.24 -17.72 6.92
N PRO A 66 11.05 -18.74 6.65
CA PRO A 66 11.22 -19.86 7.57
C PRO A 66 11.98 -19.35 8.82
N LEU A 67 11.29 -19.33 9.95
CA LEU A 67 11.81 -18.93 11.25
C LEU A 67 11.79 -20.13 12.20
N LEU A 68 12.59 -20.06 13.26
CA LEU A 68 12.60 -21.08 14.31
C LEU A 68 11.29 -21.08 15.08
N THR A 69 10.73 -22.25 15.35
CA THR A 69 9.62 -22.41 16.30
C THR A 69 10.08 -22.14 17.71
N GLY A 70 9.16 -22.01 18.66
CA GLY A 70 9.53 -21.79 20.07
C GLY A 70 10.46 -22.88 20.61
N ASN A 71 10.21 -24.16 20.25
CA ASN A 71 11.06 -25.28 20.68
C ASN A 71 12.44 -25.27 20.02
N ASP A 72 12.50 -25.02 18.71
CA ASP A 72 13.76 -24.94 17.97
C ASP A 72 14.59 -23.76 18.48
N TYR A 73 13.94 -22.66 18.81
CA TYR A 73 14.61 -21.49 19.39
C TYR A 73 15.17 -21.76 20.78
N LYS A 74 14.48 -22.52 21.64
CA LYS A 74 15.03 -22.98 22.93
C LYS A 74 16.25 -23.85 22.75
N SER A 75 16.22 -24.80 21.80
CA SER A 75 17.36 -25.66 21.49
C SER A 75 18.54 -24.82 21.02
N TYR A 76 18.32 -23.88 20.10
CA TYR A 76 19.34 -22.94 19.64
C TYR A 76 19.95 -22.10 20.78
N LEU A 77 19.12 -21.56 21.69
CA LEU A 77 19.61 -20.84 22.86
C LEU A 77 20.42 -21.73 23.80
N SER A 78 20.01 -22.99 23.98
CA SER A 78 20.73 -23.96 24.81
C SER A 78 22.11 -24.27 24.22
N ASP A 79 22.22 -24.43 22.91
CA ASP A 79 23.49 -24.69 22.21
C ASP A 79 24.45 -23.50 22.33
N ILE A 80 23.94 -22.28 22.19
CA ILE A 80 24.72 -21.05 22.43
C ILE A 80 25.13 -20.96 23.91
N GLY A 81 24.19 -21.23 24.82
CA GLY A 81 24.44 -21.22 26.25
C GLY A 81 25.52 -22.20 26.66
N MET A 82 25.49 -23.43 26.11
CA MET A 82 26.56 -24.43 26.29
C MET A 82 27.92 -23.89 25.88
N THR A 83 27.98 -23.21 24.76
CA THR A 83 29.25 -22.63 24.25
C THR A 83 29.76 -21.51 25.16
N TYR A 84 28.87 -20.66 25.70
CA TYR A 84 29.22 -19.51 26.51
C TYR A 84 29.49 -19.88 27.96
N PHE A 85 28.65 -20.73 28.58
CA PHE A 85 28.75 -21.12 29.98
C PHE A 85 29.57 -22.41 30.21
N GLY A 86 29.91 -23.11 29.15
CA GLY A 86 30.67 -24.36 29.19
C GLY A 86 29.90 -25.59 29.65
N ASN A 87 28.68 -25.42 30.19
CA ASN A 87 27.80 -26.50 30.61
C ASN A 87 26.34 -26.05 30.70
N MET A 88 25.41 -27.04 30.63
CA MET A 88 23.95 -26.78 30.66
C MET A 88 23.47 -26.32 32.04
N GLU A 89 24.11 -26.78 33.10
CA GLU A 89 23.74 -26.42 34.48
C GLU A 89 23.94 -24.93 34.71
N GLY A 90 25.07 -24.39 34.30
CA GLY A 90 25.33 -22.94 34.37
C GLY A 90 24.34 -22.12 33.56
N PHE A 91 24.00 -22.59 32.33
CA PHE A 91 23.02 -21.92 31.50
C PHE A 91 21.60 -21.89 32.11
N PHE A 92 21.09 -23.03 32.55
CA PHE A 92 19.75 -23.07 33.18
C PHE A 92 19.71 -22.47 34.58
N SER A 93 20.82 -22.37 35.29
CA SER A 93 20.92 -21.61 36.53
C SER A 93 20.70 -20.11 36.31
N GLU A 94 21.22 -19.58 35.17
CA GLU A 94 21.04 -18.18 34.78
C GLU A 94 19.65 -17.92 34.16
N PHE A 95 19.11 -18.90 33.39
CA PHE A 95 17.84 -18.81 32.69
C PHE A 95 16.87 -19.92 33.12
N PRO A 96 16.47 -20.03 34.39
CA PRO A 96 15.65 -21.13 34.90
C PRO A 96 14.26 -21.24 34.22
N PHE A 97 13.73 -20.12 33.74
CA PHE A 97 12.44 -20.06 33.08
C PHE A 97 12.40 -20.81 31.76
N LEU A 98 13.53 -21.17 31.18
CA LEU A 98 13.57 -21.96 29.93
C LEU A 98 13.35 -23.47 30.18
N SER A 99 13.69 -23.97 31.37
CA SER A 99 13.66 -25.39 31.70
C SER A 99 12.72 -25.76 32.86
N ASP A 100 12.55 -24.87 33.85
CA ASP A 100 11.73 -25.15 35.07
C ASP A 100 10.32 -24.55 34.91
N PRO A 101 9.27 -25.36 34.79
CA PRO A 101 7.87 -24.90 34.73
C PRO A 101 7.43 -24.13 35.99
N ASN A 102 8.08 -24.34 37.12
CA ASN A 102 7.77 -23.66 38.38
C ASN A 102 8.51 -22.32 38.51
N SER A 103 9.39 -21.99 37.57
CA SER A 103 10.08 -20.71 37.59
C SER A 103 9.08 -19.56 37.40
N LYS A 104 9.26 -18.50 38.19
CA LYS A 104 8.40 -17.32 38.21
C LYS A 104 8.11 -16.71 36.85
N TYR A 105 9.04 -16.84 35.92
CA TYR A 105 8.92 -16.24 34.56
C TYR A 105 8.65 -17.25 33.44
N ASN A 106 8.48 -18.54 33.77
CA ASN A 106 8.25 -19.58 32.77
C ASN A 106 7.05 -19.25 31.86
N TYR A 107 5.93 -18.81 32.43
CA TYR A 107 4.71 -18.47 31.70
C TYR A 107 4.91 -17.31 30.69
N LEU A 108 5.92 -16.44 30.89
CA LEU A 108 6.21 -15.33 29.99
C LEU A 108 7.02 -15.79 28.76
N TYR A 109 7.96 -16.75 28.96
CA TYR A 109 8.95 -17.16 27.98
C TYR A 109 8.74 -18.59 27.45
N ASN A 110 7.61 -19.20 27.73
CA ASN A 110 7.28 -20.54 27.28
C ASN A 110 6.14 -20.53 26.26
N ASN A 111 6.24 -19.65 25.26
CA ASN A 111 5.30 -19.55 24.16
C ASN A 111 5.90 -20.13 22.87
N THR A 112 5.08 -20.34 21.87
CA THR A 112 5.47 -20.72 20.51
C THR A 112 4.70 -19.82 19.55
N THR A 113 5.06 -18.54 19.56
CA THR A 113 4.38 -17.51 18.75
C THR A 113 4.96 -17.50 17.35
N ASP A 114 4.14 -17.70 16.35
CA ASP A 114 4.45 -17.35 14.97
C ASP A 114 4.08 -15.88 14.73
N TRP A 115 5.07 -15.00 14.83
CA TRP A 115 4.86 -13.57 14.67
C TRP A 115 4.36 -13.18 13.27
N GLN A 116 4.62 -14.00 12.25
CA GLN A 116 4.10 -13.78 10.91
C GLN A 116 2.60 -14.07 10.85
N ASP A 117 2.12 -15.11 11.56
CA ASP A 117 0.68 -15.39 11.68
C ASP A 117 -0.07 -14.28 12.42
N GLU A 118 0.58 -13.66 13.40
CA GLU A 118 -0.03 -12.59 14.18
C GLU A 118 -0.25 -11.30 13.37
N ILE A 119 0.58 -11.03 12.35
CA ILE A 119 0.51 -9.78 11.59
C ILE A 119 -0.08 -9.95 10.19
N TYR A 120 0.02 -11.13 9.58
CA TYR A 120 -0.47 -11.32 8.22
C TYR A 120 -1.90 -11.86 8.17
N LYS A 121 -2.70 -11.23 7.33
CA LYS A 121 -4.09 -11.62 7.03
C LYS A 121 -4.32 -11.62 5.54
N ASN A 122 -5.41 -12.24 5.11
CA ASN A 122 -5.83 -12.16 3.72
C ASN A 122 -6.52 -10.83 3.46
N GLY A 123 -6.21 -10.20 2.34
CA GLY A 123 -6.80 -8.95 1.91
C GLY A 123 -7.80 -9.14 0.77
N PHE A 124 -8.92 -8.43 0.82
CA PHE A 124 -9.89 -8.38 -0.27
C PHE A 124 -9.52 -7.25 -1.24
N VAL A 125 -9.64 -7.54 -2.55
CA VAL A 125 -9.36 -6.59 -3.62
C VAL A 125 -10.57 -6.50 -4.54
N THR A 126 -10.97 -5.28 -4.89
CA THR A 126 -11.97 -5.05 -5.93
C THR A 126 -11.61 -3.82 -6.76
N ASP A 127 -11.86 -3.89 -8.07
CA ASP A 127 -11.80 -2.74 -8.98
C ASP A 127 -13.06 -2.77 -9.85
N ASN A 128 -13.82 -1.68 -9.81
CA ASN A 128 -15.09 -1.55 -10.50
C ASN A 128 -15.08 -0.28 -11.33
N LEU A 129 -15.51 -0.38 -12.59
CA LEU A 129 -15.68 0.72 -13.51
C LEU A 129 -17.09 0.71 -14.12
N PHE A 130 -17.77 1.81 -13.99
CA PHE A 130 -19.01 2.10 -14.69
C PHE A 130 -18.74 3.14 -15.77
N ARG A 131 -19.14 2.87 -17.01
CA ARG A 131 -18.88 3.72 -18.16
C ARG A 131 -20.14 3.95 -18.96
N VAL A 132 -20.34 5.19 -19.36
CA VAL A 132 -21.43 5.61 -20.25
C VAL A 132 -20.83 6.37 -21.41
N GLU A 133 -21.01 5.88 -22.62
CA GLU A 133 -20.54 6.52 -23.84
C GLU A 133 -21.65 6.66 -24.86
N GLY A 134 -21.55 7.66 -25.69
CA GLY A 134 -22.53 7.89 -26.76
C GLY A 134 -22.27 9.20 -27.50
N GLY A 135 -23.18 9.52 -28.40
CA GLY A 135 -23.11 10.76 -29.13
C GLY A 135 -23.50 10.60 -30.60
N ASP A 136 -23.28 11.66 -31.33
CA ASP A 136 -23.54 11.72 -32.78
C ASP A 136 -22.37 12.38 -33.52
N ALA A 137 -22.55 12.72 -34.75
CA ALA A 137 -21.54 13.41 -35.55
C ALA A 137 -21.20 14.84 -35.06
N ILE A 138 -22.03 15.41 -34.17
CA ILE A 138 -21.86 16.78 -33.61
C ILE A 138 -21.26 16.77 -32.22
N ALA A 139 -21.74 15.87 -31.36
CA ALA A 139 -21.27 15.82 -29.99
C ALA A 139 -21.15 14.37 -29.50
N LYS A 140 -19.96 14.03 -28.99
CA LYS A 140 -19.65 12.72 -28.42
C LYS A 140 -19.24 12.90 -26.97
N TYR A 141 -19.59 11.92 -26.15
CA TYR A 141 -19.21 11.90 -24.75
C TYR A 141 -18.84 10.50 -24.28
N ASP A 142 -17.99 10.47 -23.30
CA ASP A 142 -17.56 9.28 -22.57
C ASP A 142 -17.37 9.66 -21.12
N LEU A 143 -18.16 9.08 -20.24
CA LEU A 143 -18.08 9.28 -18.79
C LEU A 143 -17.74 7.96 -18.13
N SER A 144 -16.64 7.92 -17.39
CA SER A 144 -16.27 6.80 -16.54
C SER A 144 -16.28 7.17 -15.05
N LEU A 145 -16.77 6.24 -14.23
CA LEU A 145 -16.81 6.31 -12.77
C LEU A 145 -16.19 5.04 -12.22
N GLY A 146 -15.12 5.15 -11.47
CA GLY A 146 -14.40 4.01 -10.95
C GLY A 146 -14.24 4.02 -9.44
N TYR A 147 -14.26 2.83 -8.87
CA TYR A 147 -13.95 2.57 -7.47
C TYR A 147 -13.08 1.34 -7.35
N ALA A 148 -11.91 1.50 -6.72
CA ALA A 148 -11.03 0.41 -6.37
C ALA A 148 -10.78 0.38 -4.85
N LEU A 149 -10.76 -0.82 -4.29
CA LEU A 149 -10.41 -1.09 -2.92
C LEU A 149 -9.39 -2.23 -2.89
N GLU A 150 -8.30 -2.02 -2.19
CA GLU A 150 -7.31 -3.04 -1.90
C GLU A 150 -7.03 -3.05 -0.39
N ASN A 151 -7.40 -4.14 0.28
CA ASN A 151 -6.94 -4.41 1.62
C ASN A 151 -5.56 -5.05 1.53
N GLY A 152 -4.62 -4.53 2.31
CA GLY A 152 -3.29 -5.10 2.42
C GLY A 152 -3.27 -6.42 3.20
N LEU A 153 -2.07 -6.99 3.32
CA LEU A 153 -1.84 -8.26 4.03
C LEU A 153 -1.73 -8.09 5.55
N MET A 154 -1.83 -6.89 6.08
CA MET A 154 -1.81 -6.57 7.51
C MET A 154 -3.06 -5.79 7.90
N ASP A 155 -3.49 -5.90 9.15
CA ASP A 155 -4.60 -5.11 9.67
C ASP A 155 -4.31 -3.61 9.47
N TYR A 156 -5.38 -2.83 9.33
CA TYR A 156 -5.34 -1.38 9.11
C TYR A 156 -4.57 -0.93 7.87
N THR A 157 -4.16 -1.85 6.98
CA THR A 157 -3.60 -1.48 5.68
C THR A 157 -4.66 -1.58 4.61
N LYS A 158 -4.93 -0.48 3.93
CA LYS A 158 -5.86 -0.44 2.81
C LYS A 158 -5.56 0.73 1.89
N SER A 159 -5.92 0.56 0.62
CA SER A 159 -5.94 1.62 -0.38
C SER A 159 -7.34 1.69 -1.00
N GLN A 160 -7.87 2.90 -1.14
CA GLN A 160 -9.14 3.15 -1.82
C GLN A 160 -8.93 4.24 -2.85
N ARG A 161 -9.45 4.02 -4.04
CA ARG A 161 -9.40 4.98 -5.14
C ARG A 161 -10.81 5.21 -5.69
N TYR A 162 -11.18 6.46 -5.79
CA TYR A 162 -12.35 6.93 -6.52
C TYR A 162 -11.84 7.75 -7.69
N HIS A 163 -12.36 7.51 -8.88
CA HIS A 163 -12.01 8.33 -10.01
C HIS A 163 -13.23 8.60 -10.89
N THR A 164 -13.20 9.72 -11.57
CA THR A 164 -14.20 10.13 -12.55
C THR A 164 -13.47 10.75 -13.71
N GLN A 165 -13.78 10.33 -14.92
CA GLN A 165 -13.26 10.95 -16.13
C GLN A 165 -14.40 11.23 -17.10
N LEU A 166 -14.44 12.45 -17.60
CA LEU A 166 -15.34 12.87 -18.67
C LEU A 166 -14.52 13.29 -19.88
N ASN A 167 -14.74 12.63 -20.99
CA ASN A 167 -14.20 13.01 -22.30
C ASN A 167 -15.36 13.49 -23.17
N THR A 168 -15.15 14.61 -23.85
CA THR A 168 -16.12 15.14 -24.81
C THR A 168 -15.41 15.54 -26.08
N ASN A 169 -16.11 15.35 -27.23
CA ASN A 169 -15.71 15.88 -28.52
C ASN A 169 -16.91 16.57 -29.13
N VAL A 170 -16.80 17.85 -29.44
CA VAL A 170 -17.90 18.67 -29.94
C VAL A 170 -17.50 19.41 -31.22
N LEU A 171 -18.23 19.20 -32.28
CA LEU A 171 -18.13 19.96 -33.52
C LEU A 171 -18.93 21.25 -33.40
N ILE A 172 -18.31 22.32 -32.90
CA ILE A 172 -18.97 23.61 -32.68
C ILE A 172 -19.46 24.22 -34.02
N SER A 173 -18.68 24.04 -35.06
CA SER A 173 -19.03 24.40 -36.41
C SER A 173 -18.25 23.56 -37.41
N LYS A 174 -18.58 23.62 -38.69
CA LYS A 174 -17.82 22.92 -39.74
C LYS A 174 -16.31 23.27 -39.80
N TRP A 175 -15.90 24.30 -39.06
CA TRP A 175 -14.50 24.75 -38.99
C TRP A 175 -13.86 24.58 -37.63
N VAL A 176 -14.68 24.39 -36.56
CA VAL A 176 -14.19 24.37 -35.17
C VAL A 176 -14.62 23.09 -34.48
N GLU A 177 -13.66 22.31 -34.08
CA GLU A 177 -13.82 21.10 -33.27
C GLU A 177 -13.16 21.35 -31.87
N MET A 178 -13.85 20.97 -30.82
CA MET A 178 -13.39 21.07 -29.45
C MET A 178 -13.35 19.70 -28.79
N THR A 179 -12.24 19.38 -28.16
CA THR A 179 -12.14 18.21 -27.28
C THR A 179 -11.91 18.69 -25.85
N ALA A 180 -12.60 18.10 -24.88
CA ALA A 180 -12.35 18.39 -23.47
C ALA A 180 -12.27 17.09 -22.69
N THR A 181 -11.28 17.03 -21.79
CA THR A 181 -11.13 15.95 -20.80
C THR A 181 -11.09 16.56 -19.41
N VAL A 182 -11.90 16.03 -18.51
CA VAL A 182 -11.89 16.35 -17.09
C VAL A 182 -11.73 15.06 -16.32
N GLY A 183 -10.64 14.94 -15.57
CA GLY A 183 -10.36 13.79 -14.71
C GLY A 183 -10.24 14.24 -13.26
N LEU A 184 -10.90 13.52 -12.37
CA LEU A 184 -10.84 13.71 -10.93
C LEU A 184 -10.51 12.37 -10.28
N ALA A 185 -9.48 12.32 -9.43
CA ALA A 185 -9.19 11.14 -8.63
C ALA A 185 -9.01 11.52 -7.16
N TYR A 186 -9.56 10.69 -6.29
CA TYR A 186 -9.35 10.75 -4.85
C TYR A 186 -8.81 9.40 -4.37
N LEU A 187 -7.61 9.43 -3.82
CA LEU A 187 -6.96 8.26 -3.23
C LEU A 187 -6.86 8.47 -1.73
N THR A 188 -7.20 7.44 -0.99
CA THR A 188 -6.96 7.39 0.46
C THR A 188 -6.42 6.04 0.83
N GLY A 189 -5.46 6.01 1.76
CA GLY A 189 -4.85 4.77 2.18
C GLY A 189 -4.31 4.85 3.60
N ASN A 190 -4.29 3.69 4.24
CA ASN A 190 -3.60 3.48 5.50
C ASN A 190 -2.41 2.57 5.22
N TYR A 191 -1.25 2.94 5.75
CA TYR A 191 0.02 2.26 5.50
C TYR A 191 0.74 1.98 6.80
N GLN A 192 1.51 0.90 6.82
CA GLN A 192 2.46 0.58 7.89
C GLN A 192 3.86 1.09 7.52
N GLN A 193 4.68 1.32 8.54
CA GLN A 193 6.08 1.71 8.34
C GLN A 193 6.85 0.57 7.67
N GLN A 194 7.63 0.89 6.62
CA GLN A 194 8.44 -0.05 5.85
C GLN A 194 9.95 0.26 5.91
N GLY A 195 10.38 1.11 6.84
CA GLY A 195 11.78 1.44 7.04
C GLY A 195 12.60 0.27 7.60
N MET A 196 13.91 0.44 7.72
CA MET A 196 14.85 -0.57 8.27
C MET A 196 14.90 -0.58 9.81
N ASP A 197 13.87 -0.09 10.45
CA ASP A 197 13.76 0.00 11.91
C ASP A 197 12.84 -1.10 12.45
N ASN A 198 13.37 -2.00 13.28
CA ASN A 198 12.63 -3.08 13.94
C ASN A 198 11.80 -2.62 15.16
N VAL A 199 11.84 -1.35 15.50
CA VAL A 199 10.98 -0.77 16.53
C VAL A 199 9.62 -0.33 15.95
N SER A 200 9.59 0.17 14.73
CA SER A 200 8.39 0.69 14.09
C SER A 200 7.93 -0.07 12.84
N ASN A 201 8.79 -0.89 12.24
CA ASN A 201 8.43 -1.75 11.11
C ASN A 201 7.91 -3.11 11.61
N PRO A 202 6.62 -3.45 11.41
CA PRO A 202 6.04 -4.68 11.92
C PRO A 202 6.62 -5.95 11.30
N ILE A 203 7.04 -5.90 10.03
CA ILE A 203 7.63 -7.04 9.32
C ILE A 203 9.01 -7.37 9.89
N LEU A 204 9.88 -6.36 10.04
CA LEU A 204 11.20 -6.57 10.64
C LEU A 204 11.10 -6.97 12.10
N ALA A 205 10.15 -6.38 12.85
CA ALA A 205 9.86 -6.78 14.20
C ALA A 205 9.44 -8.26 14.29
N ALA A 206 8.56 -8.71 13.38
CA ALA A 206 8.10 -10.10 13.33
C ALA A 206 9.24 -11.09 13.02
N TYR A 207 10.21 -10.70 12.21
CA TYR A 207 11.37 -11.54 11.89
C TYR A 207 12.42 -11.57 12.99
N SER A 208 12.49 -10.52 13.83
CA SER A 208 13.53 -10.34 14.82
C SER A 208 13.08 -10.71 16.25
N ARG A 209 11.77 -10.70 16.52
CA ARG A 209 11.26 -10.96 17.87
C ARG A 209 11.26 -12.45 18.19
N ALA A 210 11.74 -12.78 19.40
CA ALA A 210 11.83 -14.16 19.84
C ALA A 210 10.45 -14.85 19.89
N PRO A 211 10.30 -16.06 19.37
CA PRO A 211 9.03 -16.80 19.35
C PRO A 211 8.59 -17.29 20.74
N LEU A 212 9.45 -17.17 21.74
CA LEU A 212 9.13 -17.49 23.15
C LEU A 212 8.22 -16.46 23.81
N LEU A 213 8.08 -15.27 23.23
CA LEU A 213 7.30 -14.17 23.79
C LEU A 213 5.83 -14.27 23.36
N SER A 214 4.93 -13.88 24.28
CA SER A 214 3.50 -13.78 23.98
C SER A 214 3.17 -12.45 23.30
N PRO A 215 2.21 -12.38 22.35
CA PRO A 215 1.68 -11.14 21.82
C PRO A 215 1.04 -10.23 22.88
N TYR A 216 0.44 -10.83 23.90
CA TYR A 216 -0.30 -10.14 24.95
C TYR A 216 0.39 -10.30 26.31
N LYS A 217 0.17 -9.34 27.19
CA LYS A 217 0.57 -9.45 28.60
C LYS A 217 -0.15 -10.62 29.25
N LYS A 218 0.50 -11.21 30.26
CA LYS A 218 -0.08 -12.23 31.11
C LYS A 218 -0.04 -11.76 32.55
N ASP A 219 -1.06 -12.14 33.33
CA ASP A 219 -1.05 -11.96 34.77
C ASP A 219 -0.09 -12.95 35.48
N ASN A 220 0.00 -12.88 36.80
CA ASN A 220 0.85 -13.78 37.58
C ASN A 220 0.41 -15.26 37.52
N ASP A 221 -0.83 -15.51 37.14
CA ASP A 221 -1.40 -16.86 36.99
C ASP A 221 -1.27 -17.39 35.56
N GLY A 222 -0.67 -16.58 34.66
CA GLY A 222 -0.44 -16.92 33.25
C GLY A 222 -1.63 -16.66 32.32
N ASN A 223 -2.70 -16.02 32.79
CA ASN A 223 -3.85 -15.69 31.96
C ASN A 223 -3.53 -14.50 31.05
N ILE A 224 -4.02 -14.56 29.81
CA ILE A 224 -3.82 -13.50 28.79
C ILE A 224 -4.66 -12.28 29.18
N LEU A 225 -4.02 -11.10 29.15
CA LEU A 225 -4.66 -9.79 29.36
C LEU A 225 -4.92 -9.13 28.00
N ASP A 226 -5.88 -8.20 27.96
CA ASP A 226 -6.22 -7.41 26.76
C ASP A 226 -5.26 -6.21 26.56
N THR A 227 -3.97 -6.46 26.73
CA THR A 227 -2.90 -5.47 26.51
C THR A 227 -1.70 -6.13 25.87
N TYR A 228 -1.02 -5.42 24.97
CA TYR A 228 0.14 -5.95 24.27
C TYR A 228 1.32 -6.18 25.20
N SER A 229 2.04 -7.26 24.94
CA SER A 229 3.27 -7.60 25.66
C SER A 229 4.45 -6.79 25.11
N THR A 230 5.26 -6.25 26.02
CA THR A 230 6.49 -5.51 25.68
C THR A 230 7.71 -6.08 26.40
N TYR A 231 7.57 -7.26 27.00
CA TYR A 231 8.59 -7.84 27.86
C TYR A 231 9.92 -8.10 27.16
N TYR A 232 10.99 -7.66 27.82
CA TYR A 232 12.37 -8.05 27.59
C TYR A 232 12.90 -8.75 28.83
N TYR A 233 13.70 -9.80 28.63
CA TYR A 233 14.52 -10.32 29.68
C TYR A 233 15.90 -9.66 29.60
N GLY A 234 16.34 -9.03 30.68
CA GLY A 234 17.63 -8.35 30.82
C GLY A 234 17.51 -6.88 31.20
N ASN A 235 18.57 -6.32 31.77
CA ASN A 235 18.65 -4.91 32.08
C ASN A 235 18.54 -4.09 30.76
N SER A 236 17.55 -3.24 30.71
CA SER A 236 17.13 -2.41 29.60
C SER A 236 18.15 -1.34 29.13
N THR A 237 19.42 -1.49 29.47
CA THR A 237 20.49 -0.52 29.13
C THR A 237 21.04 -0.69 27.70
N ASN A 238 20.82 -1.83 27.04
CA ASN A 238 21.21 -2.03 25.65
C ASN A 238 19.97 -1.96 24.74
N MET A 239 19.60 -0.74 24.39
CA MET A 239 18.49 -0.46 23.44
C MET A 239 18.80 -0.89 21.99
N ASP A 240 20.05 -1.21 21.66
CA ASP A 240 20.48 -1.59 20.32
C ASP A 240 19.84 -2.90 19.80
N PHE A 241 19.26 -3.71 20.71
CA PHE A 241 18.57 -4.97 20.39
C PHE A 241 17.08 -4.94 20.75
N ALA A 242 16.52 -3.76 21.00
CA ALA A 242 15.09 -3.64 21.29
C ALA A 242 14.28 -3.96 20.05
N VAL A 243 13.36 -4.93 20.17
CA VAL A 243 12.40 -5.30 19.12
C VAL A 243 11.01 -5.13 19.67
N SER A 244 10.24 -4.24 19.09
CA SER A 244 8.86 -3.99 19.48
C SER A 244 7.97 -5.20 19.21
N ASN A 245 6.80 -5.22 19.85
CA ASN A 245 5.77 -6.20 19.55
C ASN A 245 5.16 -5.91 18.18
N PRO A 246 5.34 -6.77 17.15
CA PRO A 246 4.87 -6.50 15.81
C PRO A 246 3.35 -6.36 15.70
N LEU A 247 2.59 -7.12 16.52
CA LEU A 247 1.14 -7.00 16.59
C LEU A 247 0.71 -5.65 17.18
N ALA A 248 1.42 -5.16 18.20
CA ALA A 248 1.18 -3.84 18.76
C ALA A 248 1.45 -2.73 17.72
N ILE A 249 2.55 -2.84 16.96
CA ILE A 249 2.87 -1.89 15.89
C ILE A 249 1.70 -1.82 14.88
N VAL A 250 1.27 -2.99 14.36
CA VAL A 250 0.20 -3.05 13.35
C VAL A 250 -1.09 -2.39 13.85
N ASN A 251 -1.43 -2.57 15.13
CA ASN A 251 -2.70 -2.10 15.67
C ASN A 251 -2.67 -0.66 16.23
N THR A 252 -1.51 -0.08 16.45
CA THR A 252 -1.40 1.25 17.09
C THR A 252 -0.75 2.32 16.22
N LEU A 253 0.01 1.93 15.19
CA LEU A 253 0.59 2.88 14.24
C LEU A 253 -0.52 3.47 13.36
N ASP A 254 -0.52 4.79 13.21
CA ASP A 254 -1.48 5.49 12.37
C ASP A 254 -0.76 6.17 11.20
N GLY A 255 -0.67 5.44 10.09
CA GLY A 255 -0.14 5.94 8.82
C GLY A 255 -1.29 6.17 7.84
N ARG A 256 -1.53 7.41 7.43
CA ARG A 256 -2.60 7.78 6.49
C ARG A 256 -2.05 8.61 5.35
N ASN A 257 -2.55 8.31 4.15
CA ASN A 257 -2.32 9.15 2.98
C ASN A 257 -3.65 9.55 2.34
N ARG A 258 -3.73 10.79 1.86
CA ARG A 258 -4.84 11.31 1.07
C ARG A 258 -4.28 12.09 -0.10
N GLN A 259 -4.71 11.75 -1.30
CA GLN A 259 -4.29 12.39 -2.53
C GLN A 259 -5.51 12.81 -3.34
N TYR A 260 -5.45 14.01 -3.91
CA TYR A 260 -6.43 14.56 -4.82
C TYR A 260 -5.73 14.91 -6.12
N ASP A 261 -6.20 14.36 -7.22
CA ASP A 261 -5.71 14.63 -8.55
C ASP A 261 -6.81 15.26 -9.39
N VAL A 262 -6.49 16.35 -10.05
CA VAL A 262 -7.36 17.02 -11.02
C VAL A 262 -6.60 17.15 -12.33
N ASN A 263 -7.15 16.60 -13.39
CA ASN A 263 -6.63 16.69 -14.73
C ASN A 263 -7.66 17.38 -15.63
N PHE A 264 -7.24 18.44 -16.28
CA PHE A 264 -8.05 19.16 -17.25
C PHE A 264 -7.28 19.32 -18.55
N ARG A 265 -7.91 18.96 -19.67
CA ARG A 265 -7.37 19.19 -21.01
C ARG A 265 -8.45 19.80 -21.89
N LEU A 266 -8.11 20.83 -22.64
CA LEU A 266 -8.93 21.44 -23.67
C LEU A 266 -8.15 21.48 -24.97
N GLY A 267 -8.66 20.85 -26.00
CA GLY A 267 -8.14 20.89 -27.37
C GLY A 267 -9.08 21.66 -28.29
N LEU A 268 -8.53 22.49 -29.14
CA LEU A 268 -9.26 23.19 -30.18
C LEU A 268 -8.59 22.96 -31.53
N VAL A 269 -9.36 22.58 -32.52
CA VAL A 269 -8.94 22.43 -33.89
C VAL A 269 -9.75 23.41 -34.75
N TYR A 270 -9.05 24.35 -35.40
CA TYR A 270 -9.68 25.33 -36.32
C TYR A 270 -9.21 25.12 -37.75
N LYS A 271 -10.17 24.82 -38.66
CA LYS A 271 -9.94 24.53 -40.06
C LYS A 271 -10.67 25.56 -40.93
N PRO A 272 -10.10 26.79 -41.20
CA PRO A 272 -10.77 27.86 -41.92
C PRO A 272 -11.09 27.51 -43.36
N PHE A 273 -10.23 26.71 -43.99
CA PHE A 273 -10.41 26.21 -45.37
C PHE A 273 -9.59 24.95 -45.61
N ASN A 274 -9.85 24.25 -46.71
CA ASN A 274 -9.12 23.02 -47.05
C ASN A 274 -7.62 23.26 -47.15
N GLY A 275 -6.82 22.46 -46.51
CA GLY A 275 -5.36 22.51 -46.52
C GLY A 275 -4.74 23.33 -45.40
N LEU A 276 -5.52 23.99 -44.50
CA LEU A 276 -5.01 24.71 -43.36
C LEU A 276 -5.74 24.31 -42.07
N SER A 277 -5.00 23.92 -41.06
CA SER A 277 -5.53 23.65 -39.72
C SER A 277 -4.64 24.26 -38.63
N PHE A 278 -5.28 24.85 -37.61
CA PHE A 278 -4.65 25.31 -36.38
C PHE A 278 -5.09 24.41 -35.25
N ASN A 279 -4.13 23.83 -34.53
CA ASN A 279 -4.39 22.97 -33.38
C ASN A 279 -3.82 23.63 -32.13
N GLY A 280 -4.64 23.83 -31.10
CA GLY A 280 -4.23 24.33 -29.82
C GLY A 280 -4.67 23.38 -28.72
N THR A 281 -3.79 23.13 -27.74
CA THR A 281 -4.12 22.32 -26.57
C THR A 281 -3.69 23.07 -25.33
N PHE A 282 -4.62 23.18 -24.37
CA PHE A 282 -4.37 23.62 -23.02
C PHE A 282 -4.54 22.46 -22.07
N GLY A 283 -3.57 22.25 -21.17
CA GLY A 283 -3.63 21.21 -20.15
C GLY A 283 -3.28 21.78 -18.78
N MET A 284 -4.00 21.33 -17.76
CA MET A 284 -3.73 21.63 -16.36
C MET A 284 -3.79 20.33 -15.56
N PHE A 285 -2.76 20.12 -14.75
CA PHE A 285 -2.74 19.03 -13.76
C PHE A 285 -2.48 19.63 -12.40
N TYR A 286 -3.32 19.24 -11.43
CA TYR A 286 -3.18 19.61 -10.03
C TYR A 286 -3.16 18.34 -9.18
N ASN A 287 -2.12 18.20 -8.37
CA ASN A 287 -1.98 17.11 -7.40
C ASN A 287 -1.80 17.70 -6.01
N TYR A 288 -2.58 17.22 -5.07
CA TYR A 288 -2.42 17.53 -3.66
C TYR A 288 -2.33 16.23 -2.86
N ASN A 289 -1.19 16.03 -2.19
CA ASN A 289 -0.95 14.87 -1.35
C ASN A 289 -0.73 15.31 0.10
N LYS A 290 -1.41 14.62 1.03
CA LYS A 290 -1.27 14.82 2.47
C LYS A 290 -0.99 13.49 3.15
N GLU A 291 0.19 13.40 3.76
CA GLU A 291 0.61 12.25 4.54
C GLU A 291 0.56 12.56 6.03
N HIS A 292 0.15 11.59 6.81
CA HIS A 292 0.18 11.62 8.26
C HIS A 292 0.78 10.30 8.75
N LEU A 293 1.79 10.39 9.59
CA LEU A 293 2.39 9.23 10.24
C LEU A 293 2.51 9.53 11.73
N PHE A 294 1.85 8.72 12.55
CA PHE A 294 1.98 8.72 13.99
C PHE A 294 2.52 7.37 14.45
N ILE A 295 3.67 7.37 15.10
CA ILE A 295 4.31 6.19 15.68
C ILE A 295 4.20 6.34 17.19
N PRO A 296 3.34 5.56 17.88
CA PRO A 296 3.23 5.61 19.33
C PRO A 296 4.51 5.07 19.97
N GLY A 297 4.84 5.56 21.17
CA GLY A 297 5.93 5.03 21.97
C GLY A 297 5.58 3.61 22.44
N LEU A 298 6.09 2.61 21.75
CA LEU A 298 5.88 1.18 22.08
C LEU A 298 6.91 0.63 23.09
N SER A 299 7.70 1.51 23.69
CA SER A 299 8.70 1.12 24.69
C SER A 299 8.11 1.12 26.11
N ASP A 300 8.59 0.23 26.98
CA ASP A 300 8.21 0.14 28.39
C ASP A 300 8.59 1.38 29.24
N LYS A 301 9.00 2.46 28.63
CA LYS A 301 9.43 3.70 29.31
C LYS A 301 8.32 4.75 29.43
N ASN A 302 7.05 4.37 29.28
CA ASN A 302 5.91 5.23 29.62
C ASN A 302 5.11 4.65 30.77
#